data_935499d08a58fa8479c4b2f7a3ce8a24
#
_entry.id   935499d08a58fa8479c4b2f7a3ce8a24
#
_cell.length_a   1.000
_cell.length_b   1.000
_cell.length_c   1.000
_cell.angle_alpha   90.00
_cell.angle_beta   90.00
_cell.angle_gamma   90.00
#
_symmetry.space_group_name_H-M   'P 1'
#
loop_
_entity.id
_entity.type
_entity.pdbx_description
1 polymer ?
#
loop_
_entity_poly.entity_id
_entity_poly.type
_entity_poly.pdbx_seq_one_letter_code
_entity_poly.pdbx_strand_id
1 'polypeptide(L)'
;MCLIGLDPNLLAEIINEYLSEMTEIALQFGGTIDKFIGDAILIFFGDPETEGTAVDAKRCVEMAIAMRKRVGELDEVWKKEKGIKQGLQVRTGISTGYCTVGNFGSVQRVDYTVLGSPVNLAARLEAACSPQEILVSPETKG
;
A
#
# COMPACT_ATOMS: atom_id res chain seq x y z
N MET A 1 -8.67 3.82 -6.51
CA MET A 1 -8.39 5.22 -6.85
C MET A 1 -9.20 5.61 -8.08
N CYS A 2 -9.88 6.73 -8.03
CA CYS A 2 -10.67 7.20 -9.15
C CYS A 2 -10.30 8.63 -9.48
N LEU A 3 -9.74 8.85 -10.68
CA LEU A 3 -9.37 10.17 -11.19
C LEU A 3 -10.08 10.37 -12.51
N ILE A 4 -11.27 11.00 -12.45
CA ILE A 4 -12.11 11.22 -13.62
C ILE A 4 -11.82 12.60 -14.20
N GLY A 5 -11.70 12.67 -15.52
CA GLY A 5 -11.56 13.93 -16.25
C GLY A 5 -10.13 14.46 -16.36
N LEU A 6 -9.13 13.64 -16.02
CA LEU A 6 -7.72 14.03 -16.20
C LEU A 6 -7.19 13.56 -17.55
N ASP A 7 -6.26 14.35 -18.09
CA ASP A 7 -5.47 13.97 -19.25
C ASP A 7 -4.72 12.67 -18.91
N PRO A 8 -4.73 11.65 -19.78
CA PRO A 8 -4.00 10.40 -19.52
C PRO A 8 -2.52 10.59 -19.20
N ASN A 9 -1.84 11.54 -19.81
CA ASN A 9 -0.44 11.82 -19.52
C ASN A 9 -0.24 12.39 -18.12
N LEU A 10 -1.13 13.26 -17.68
CA LEU A 10 -1.11 13.84 -16.35
C LEU A 10 -1.43 12.78 -15.31
N LEU A 11 -2.39 11.91 -15.58
CA LEU A 11 -2.75 10.81 -14.71
C LEU A 11 -1.56 9.87 -14.50
N ALA A 12 -0.85 9.52 -15.59
CA ALA A 12 0.33 8.66 -15.51
C ALA A 12 1.44 9.29 -14.66
N GLU A 13 1.67 10.60 -14.82
CA GLU A 13 2.65 11.33 -14.00
C GLU A 13 2.32 11.26 -12.52
N ILE A 14 1.07 11.52 -12.18
CA ILE A 14 0.62 11.52 -10.79
C ILE A 14 0.74 10.13 -10.15
N ILE A 15 0.30 9.10 -10.87
CA ILE A 15 0.38 7.73 -10.38
C ILE A 15 1.83 7.29 -10.21
N ASN A 16 2.70 7.60 -11.15
CA ASN A 16 4.12 7.26 -11.04
C ASN A 16 4.78 7.96 -9.86
N GLU A 17 4.48 9.23 -9.65
CA GLU A 17 5.00 9.97 -8.50
C GLU A 17 4.47 9.39 -7.19
N TYR A 18 3.16 9.08 -7.14
CA TYR A 18 2.54 8.45 -5.98
C TYR A 18 3.20 7.11 -5.65
N LEU A 19 3.35 6.22 -6.63
CA LEU A 19 3.95 4.91 -6.41
C LEU A 19 5.41 5.03 -5.96
N SER A 20 6.16 5.97 -6.53
CA SER A 20 7.56 6.19 -6.14
C SER A 20 7.67 6.66 -4.69
N GLU A 21 6.82 7.61 -4.30
CA GLU A 21 6.81 8.14 -2.92
C GLU A 21 6.41 7.07 -1.91
N MET A 22 5.37 6.28 -2.25
CA MET A 22 4.91 5.21 -1.36
C MET A 22 5.94 4.09 -1.22
N THR A 23 6.63 3.76 -2.31
CA THR A 23 7.71 2.78 -2.31
C THR A 23 8.83 3.21 -1.35
N GLU A 24 9.22 4.46 -1.42
CA GLU A 24 10.28 5.00 -0.55
C GLU A 24 9.88 4.92 0.92
N ILE A 25 8.65 5.29 1.24
CA ILE A 25 8.14 5.21 2.61
C ILE A 25 8.11 3.76 3.10
N ALA A 26 7.64 2.83 2.27
CA ALA A 26 7.61 1.41 2.63
C ALA A 26 9.01 0.90 2.97
N LEU A 27 10.00 1.25 2.17
CA LEU A 27 11.38 0.84 2.41
C LEU A 27 11.95 1.45 3.69
N GLN A 28 11.61 2.70 4.01
CA GLN A 28 12.05 3.36 5.22
C GLN A 28 11.56 2.65 6.48
N PHE A 29 10.36 2.08 6.43
CA PHE A 29 9.78 1.36 7.57
C PHE A 29 10.10 -0.14 7.58
N GLY A 30 10.89 -0.61 6.63
CA GLY A 30 11.29 -2.01 6.57
C GLY A 30 10.28 -2.93 5.92
N GLY A 31 9.32 -2.39 5.19
CA GLY A 31 8.36 -3.19 4.45
C GLY A 31 8.96 -3.79 3.19
N THR A 32 8.42 -4.92 2.77
CA THR A 32 8.80 -5.56 1.52
C THR A 32 7.65 -5.38 0.53
N ILE A 33 7.98 -4.80 -0.63
CA ILE A 33 6.99 -4.59 -1.67
C ILE A 33 6.83 -5.87 -2.48
N ASP A 34 5.63 -6.44 -2.44
CA ASP A 34 5.33 -7.65 -3.20
C ASP A 34 5.12 -7.30 -4.68
N LYS A 35 4.09 -6.50 -4.93
CA LYS A 35 3.75 -6.14 -6.30
C LYS A 35 2.86 -4.91 -6.34
N PHE A 36 2.79 -4.32 -7.53
CA PHE A 36 1.79 -3.31 -7.84
C PHE A 36 0.67 -3.96 -8.62
N ILE A 37 -0.57 -3.70 -8.22
CA ILE A 37 -1.76 -4.22 -8.91
C ILE A 37 -2.56 -3.00 -9.35
N GLY A 38 -2.36 -2.58 -10.63
CA GLY A 38 -2.88 -1.32 -11.10
C GLY A 38 -2.25 -0.19 -10.31
N ASP A 39 -3.06 0.56 -9.55
CA ASP A 39 -2.61 1.63 -8.68
C ASP A 39 -2.51 1.18 -7.21
N ALA A 40 -2.73 -0.09 -6.93
CA ALA A 40 -2.62 -0.64 -5.58
C ALA A 40 -1.22 -1.19 -5.33
N ILE A 41 -0.81 -1.17 -4.06
CA ILE A 41 0.49 -1.67 -3.63
C ILE A 41 0.26 -2.73 -2.56
N LEU A 42 0.80 -3.92 -2.76
CA LEU A 42 0.79 -4.97 -1.74
C LEU A 42 2.15 -5.00 -1.06
N ILE A 43 2.15 -4.79 0.25
CA ILE A 43 3.36 -4.71 1.07
C ILE A 43 3.21 -5.67 2.24
N PHE A 44 4.29 -6.37 2.60
CA PHE A 44 4.29 -7.22 3.77
C PHE A 44 5.51 -6.96 4.64
N PHE A 45 5.39 -7.35 5.91
CA PHE A 45 6.46 -7.27 6.91
C PHE A 45 6.73 -8.67 7.47
N GLY A 46 7.97 -8.89 7.90
CA GLY A 46 8.33 -10.17 8.51
C GLY A 46 9.19 -11.07 7.66
N ASP A 47 9.44 -10.69 6.42
CA ASP A 47 10.32 -11.40 5.50
C ASP A 47 10.98 -10.38 4.57
N PRO A 48 12.28 -10.48 4.31
CA PRO A 48 13.23 -11.49 4.77
C PRO A 48 13.65 -11.37 6.24
N GLU A 49 13.38 -10.22 6.88
CA GLU A 49 13.77 -9.99 8.27
C GLU A 49 12.55 -9.66 9.12
N THR A 50 12.56 -10.10 10.37
CA THR A 50 11.50 -9.80 11.32
C THR A 50 12.09 -9.47 12.70
N GLU A 51 11.42 -8.56 13.40
CA GLU A 51 11.74 -8.26 14.80
C GLU A 51 10.60 -8.70 15.72
N GLY A 52 9.73 -9.58 15.21
CA GLY A 52 8.59 -10.10 15.92
C GLY A 52 7.28 -9.51 15.42
N THR A 53 6.19 -10.26 15.59
CA THR A 53 4.88 -9.89 15.07
C THR A 53 4.40 -8.52 15.57
N ALA A 54 4.59 -8.25 16.87
CA ALA A 54 4.14 -6.98 17.45
C ALA A 54 4.89 -5.78 16.86
N VAL A 55 6.20 -5.89 16.68
CA VAL A 55 7.01 -4.81 16.13
C VAL A 55 6.69 -4.62 14.65
N ASP A 56 6.56 -5.72 13.91
CA ASP A 56 6.24 -5.67 12.48
C ASP A 56 4.85 -5.03 12.25
N ALA A 57 3.86 -5.40 13.06
CA ALA A 57 2.52 -4.82 12.96
C ALA A 57 2.55 -3.32 13.26
N LYS A 58 3.30 -2.91 14.27
CA LYS A 58 3.46 -1.50 14.62
C LYS A 58 4.09 -0.71 13.48
N ARG A 59 5.15 -1.25 12.89
CA ARG A 59 5.82 -0.59 11.76
C ARG A 59 4.89 -0.47 10.56
N CYS A 60 4.07 -1.48 10.31
CA CYS A 60 3.11 -1.45 9.22
C CYS A 60 2.08 -0.33 9.40
N VAL A 61 1.53 -0.18 10.61
CA VAL A 61 0.57 0.87 10.92
C VAL A 61 1.24 2.25 10.82
N GLU A 62 2.44 2.39 11.35
CA GLU A 62 3.18 3.66 11.27
C GLU A 62 3.48 4.03 9.82
N MET A 63 3.85 3.05 9.00
CA MET A 63 4.05 3.24 7.57
C MET A 63 2.78 3.76 6.90
N ALA A 64 1.63 3.14 7.20
CA ALA A 64 0.35 3.54 6.62
C ALA A 64 -0.02 4.97 7.00
N ILE A 65 0.25 5.36 8.24
CA ILE A 65 0.01 6.72 8.71
C ILE A 65 0.92 7.71 7.99
N ALA A 66 2.20 7.35 7.82
CA ALA A 66 3.16 8.18 7.09
C ALA A 66 2.76 8.34 5.62
N MET A 67 2.28 7.27 5.00
CA MET A 67 1.79 7.30 3.64
C MET A 67 0.59 8.22 3.49
N ARG A 68 -0.37 8.12 4.41
CA ARG A 68 -1.55 8.98 4.41
C ARG A 68 -1.18 10.45 4.51
N LYS A 69 -0.25 10.77 5.40
CA LYS A 69 0.24 12.13 5.56
C LYS A 69 0.92 12.63 4.28
N ARG A 70 1.76 11.79 3.67
CA ARG A 70 2.47 12.16 2.44
C ARG A 70 1.52 12.39 1.27
N VAL A 71 0.47 11.57 1.16
CA VAL A 71 -0.55 11.76 0.12
C VAL A 71 -1.22 13.13 0.27
N GLY A 72 -1.52 13.54 1.50
CA GLY A 72 -2.08 14.87 1.75
C GLY A 72 -1.17 15.98 1.28
N GLU A 73 0.14 15.84 1.54
CA GLU A 73 1.13 16.82 1.07
C GLU A 73 1.23 16.85 -0.45
N LEU A 74 1.25 15.67 -1.08
CA LEU A 74 1.31 15.56 -2.55
C LEU A 74 0.05 16.14 -3.20
N ASP A 75 -1.12 15.93 -2.61
CA ASP A 75 -2.37 16.49 -3.11
C ASP A 75 -2.32 18.01 -3.18
N GLU A 76 -1.75 18.65 -2.16
CA GLU A 76 -1.60 20.11 -2.17
C GLU A 76 -0.68 20.58 -3.30
N VAL A 77 0.44 19.88 -3.50
CA VAL A 77 1.38 20.18 -4.58
C VAL A 77 0.72 20.00 -5.94
N TRP A 78 0.02 18.89 -6.13
CA TRP A 78 -0.64 18.61 -7.42
C TRP A 78 -1.75 19.60 -7.73
N LYS A 79 -2.50 20.03 -6.73
CA LYS A 79 -3.56 21.04 -6.92
C LYS A 79 -2.96 22.37 -7.38
N LYS A 80 -1.83 22.76 -6.81
CA LYS A 80 -1.16 24.01 -7.17
C LYS A 80 -0.44 23.95 -8.51
N GLU A 81 0.33 22.89 -8.74
CA GLU A 81 1.20 22.79 -9.90
C GLU A 81 0.55 22.18 -11.13
N LYS A 82 -0.40 21.28 -10.94
CA LYS A 82 -1.01 20.51 -12.02
C LYS A 82 -2.50 20.80 -12.21
N GLY A 83 -3.06 21.70 -11.41
CA GLY A 83 -4.46 22.12 -11.55
C GLY A 83 -5.50 21.05 -11.28
N ILE A 84 -5.17 20.05 -10.46
CA ILE A 84 -6.09 18.97 -10.12
C ILE A 84 -7.14 19.51 -9.15
N LYS A 85 -8.42 19.24 -9.44
CA LYS A 85 -9.52 19.69 -8.58
C LYS A 85 -9.77 18.75 -7.42
N GLN A 86 -9.53 17.45 -7.61
CA GLN A 86 -9.77 16.44 -6.59
C GLN A 86 -8.49 15.63 -6.39
N GLY A 87 -8.06 15.49 -5.12
CA GLY A 87 -6.87 14.72 -4.79
C GLY A 87 -7.08 13.22 -4.89
N LEU A 88 -6.00 12.47 -4.70
CA LEU A 88 -6.05 11.02 -4.67
C LEU A 88 -6.80 10.54 -3.44
N GLN A 89 -7.65 9.54 -3.63
CA GLN A 89 -8.35 8.88 -2.54
C GLN A 89 -7.68 7.53 -2.30
N VAL A 90 -6.97 7.42 -1.19
CA VAL A 90 -6.20 6.23 -0.85
C VAL A 90 -6.90 5.47 0.27
N ARG A 91 -7.02 4.16 0.10
CA ARG A 91 -7.59 3.25 1.08
C ARG A 91 -6.53 2.26 1.50
N THR A 92 -6.50 1.95 2.79
CA THR A 92 -5.49 1.05 3.34
C THR A 92 -6.15 -0.02 4.20
N GLY A 93 -5.84 -1.27 3.91
CA GLY A 93 -6.24 -2.41 4.72
C GLY A 93 -5.00 -3.12 5.25
N ILE A 94 -4.98 -3.41 6.55
CA ILE A 94 -3.86 -4.07 7.21
C ILE A 94 -4.37 -5.28 7.97
N SER A 95 -3.73 -6.44 7.76
CA SER A 95 -4.03 -7.62 8.54
C SER A 95 -2.74 -8.28 9.01
N THR A 96 -2.83 -9.03 10.10
CA THR A 96 -1.71 -9.75 10.71
C THR A 96 -2.09 -11.22 10.84
N GLY A 97 -1.16 -12.10 10.48
CA GLY A 97 -1.38 -13.53 10.59
C GLY A 97 -0.30 -14.33 9.89
N TYR A 98 -0.46 -15.64 9.89
CA TYR A 98 0.49 -16.53 9.25
C TYR A 98 0.25 -16.52 7.74
N CYS A 99 1.31 -16.21 7.00
CA CYS A 99 1.31 -16.19 5.54
C CYS A 99 2.47 -17.03 5.03
N THR A 100 2.35 -17.52 3.81
CA THR A 100 3.42 -18.24 3.14
C THR A 100 4.10 -17.29 2.17
N VAL A 101 5.41 -17.12 2.32
CA VAL A 101 6.21 -16.29 1.42
C VAL A 101 7.16 -17.19 0.66
N GLY A 102 7.24 -16.98 -0.64
CA GLY A 102 8.14 -17.78 -1.48
C GLY A 102 7.90 -17.55 -2.95
N ASN A 103 8.50 -18.40 -3.76
CA ASN A 103 8.36 -18.36 -5.21
C ASN A 103 7.17 -19.21 -5.63
N PHE A 104 6.20 -18.59 -6.26
CA PHE A 104 4.99 -19.25 -6.74
C PHE A 104 4.78 -18.96 -8.21
N GLY A 105 4.21 -19.90 -8.92
CA GLY A 105 3.88 -19.74 -10.33
C GLY A 105 4.21 -20.98 -11.13
N SER A 106 4.09 -20.86 -12.45
CA SER A 106 4.43 -21.94 -13.38
C SER A 106 5.92 -21.97 -13.67
N VAL A 107 6.36 -23.03 -14.36
CA VAL A 107 7.77 -23.13 -14.79
C VAL A 107 8.17 -21.92 -15.63
N GLN A 108 7.24 -21.34 -16.37
CA GLN A 108 7.53 -20.20 -17.25
C GLN A 108 7.45 -18.86 -16.53
N ARG A 109 6.74 -18.79 -15.40
CA ARG A 109 6.58 -17.53 -14.66
C ARG A 109 6.51 -17.81 -13.17
N VAL A 110 7.56 -17.39 -12.45
CA VAL A 110 7.67 -17.56 -11.01
C VAL A 110 7.79 -16.19 -10.37
N ASP A 111 6.94 -15.91 -9.40
CA ASP A 111 6.96 -14.66 -8.63
C ASP A 111 7.25 -14.96 -7.16
N TYR A 112 8.13 -14.16 -6.57
CA TYR A 112 8.33 -14.16 -5.12
C TYR A 112 7.20 -13.33 -4.50
N THR A 113 6.32 -13.98 -3.75
CA THR A 113 5.12 -13.33 -3.26
C THR A 113 4.66 -13.91 -1.93
N VAL A 114 3.69 -13.25 -1.30
CA VAL A 114 3.07 -13.70 -0.06
C VAL A 114 1.67 -14.24 -0.37
N LEU A 115 1.33 -15.38 0.22
CA LEU A 115 0.01 -15.99 0.09
C LEU A 115 -0.54 -16.33 1.47
N GLY A 116 -1.87 -16.28 1.59
CA GLY A 116 -2.54 -16.68 2.83
C GLY A 116 -3.82 -15.90 3.06
N SER A 117 -4.64 -16.38 4.00
CA SER A 117 -5.89 -15.70 4.35
C SER A 117 -5.68 -14.28 4.89
N PRO A 118 -4.58 -13.95 5.63
CA PRO A 118 -4.36 -12.55 6.02
C PRO A 118 -4.21 -11.62 4.83
N VAL A 119 -3.62 -12.08 3.71
CA VAL A 119 -3.50 -11.28 2.50
C VAL A 119 -4.87 -10.96 1.92
N ASN A 120 -5.75 -11.98 1.87
CA ASN A 120 -7.12 -11.80 1.38
C ASN A 120 -7.92 -10.88 2.29
N LEU A 121 -7.69 -10.99 3.61
CA LEU A 121 -8.35 -10.12 4.58
C LEU A 121 -7.92 -8.66 4.40
N ALA A 122 -6.62 -8.42 4.19
CA ALA A 122 -6.11 -7.07 3.95
C ALA A 122 -6.79 -6.44 2.72
N ALA A 123 -6.94 -7.22 1.65
CA ALA A 123 -7.61 -6.75 0.44
C ALA A 123 -9.08 -6.42 0.70
N ARG A 124 -9.77 -7.24 1.50
CA ARG A 124 -11.17 -6.98 1.88
C ARG A 124 -11.31 -5.77 2.77
N LEU A 125 -10.36 -5.55 3.69
CA LEU A 125 -10.35 -4.37 4.54
C LEU A 125 -10.13 -3.11 3.70
N GLU A 126 -9.22 -3.16 2.75
CA GLU A 126 -8.98 -2.04 1.83
C GLU A 126 -10.24 -1.73 1.03
N ALA A 127 -10.92 -2.74 0.51
CA ALA A 127 -12.14 -2.55 -0.27
C ALA A 127 -13.30 -1.98 0.57
N ALA A 128 -13.36 -2.32 1.86
CA ALA A 128 -14.38 -1.83 2.78
C ALA A 128 -14.06 -0.47 3.37
N CYS A 129 -12.83 -0.01 3.22
CA CYS A 129 -12.32 1.21 3.81
C CYS A 129 -12.88 2.44 3.11
N SER A 130 -13.14 3.50 3.87
CA SER A 130 -13.47 4.80 3.29
C SER A 130 -12.20 5.50 2.83
N PRO A 131 -12.29 6.43 1.86
CA PRO A 131 -11.11 7.17 1.39
C PRO A 131 -10.37 7.84 2.55
N GLN A 132 -9.04 7.78 2.53
CA GLN A 132 -8.13 8.35 3.52
C GLN A 132 -8.21 7.67 4.89
N GLU A 133 -8.87 6.53 4.99
CA GLU A 133 -8.93 5.75 6.21
C GLU A 133 -8.00 4.53 6.15
N ILE A 134 -7.66 4.00 7.32
CA ILE A 134 -6.86 2.80 7.48
C ILE A 134 -7.67 1.83 8.33
N LEU A 135 -8.06 0.69 7.75
CA LEU A 135 -8.74 -0.38 8.48
C LEU A 135 -7.73 -1.47 8.85
N VAL A 136 -7.79 -1.91 10.08
CA VAL A 136 -6.88 -2.94 10.59
C VAL A 136 -7.68 -4.13 11.11
N SER A 137 -7.08 -5.34 11.02
CA SER A 137 -7.69 -6.53 11.59
C SER A 137 -7.55 -6.50 13.12
N PRO A 138 -8.37 -7.28 13.86
CA PRO A 138 -8.24 -7.37 15.31
C PRO A 138 -6.85 -7.80 15.76
N GLU A 139 -6.20 -8.69 15.05
CA GLU A 139 -4.85 -9.17 15.35
C GLU A 139 -3.81 -8.05 15.24
N THR A 140 -4.00 -7.12 14.30
CA THR A 140 -3.12 -5.97 14.13
C THR A 140 -3.31 -4.98 15.27
N LYS A 141 -4.55 -4.76 15.69
CA LYS A 141 -4.88 -3.84 16.76
C LYS A 141 -4.34 -4.32 18.10
N GLY A 142 -4.42 -5.63 18.33
CA GLY A 142 -4.00 -6.26 19.57
C GLY A 142 -2.56 -6.07 19.88
#